data_f115e09dd99bd24788d35852a929c053
#
_entry.id   f115e09dd99bd24788d35852a929c053
#
_cell.length_a   1.000
_cell.length_b   1.000
_cell.length_c   1.000
_cell.angle_alpha   90.00
_cell.angle_beta   90.00
_cell.angle_gamma   90.00
#
_symmetry.space_group_name_H-M   'P 1'
#
loop_
_entity.id
_entity.type
_entity.pdbx_description
1 polymer ?
#
loop_
_entity_poly.entity_id
_entity_poly.type
_entity_poly.pdbx_seq_one_letter_code
_entity_poly.pdbx_strand_id
1 'polypeptide(L)'
;GEHIRSINTQAAIALNRVNGAAGNIMERSIEQADIFQVLNLAQAVSLPVDKDILHTIPQEYVVDTLEEIKNPQGMMGRRLEARVHLVTAASTAINNLISCVEELGITVDGLVFQPIASALAALEDDEMDLGVTLVELGSNTTNIAVYHGSALRHSATIPIGSSSITNDIAVM
;
A
#
# COMPACT_ATOMS: atom_id res chain seq x y z
N GLY A 1 -7.22 -12.53 -2.95
CA GLY A 1 -7.02 -13.90 -3.41
C GLY A 1 -5.57 -14.35 -3.22
N GLU A 2 -5.28 -15.63 -3.41
CA GLU A 2 -3.97 -16.26 -3.20
C GLU A 2 -2.82 -15.73 -4.09
N HIS A 3 -3.14 -14.95 -5.12
CA HIS A 3 -2.17 -14.31 -6.01
C HIS A 3 -1.64 -12.97 -5.48
N ILE A 4 -2.19 -12.48 -4.37
CA ILE A 4 -1.80 -11.20 -3.75
C ILE A 4 -0.72 -11.43 -2.72
N ARG A 5 0.26 -10.55 -2.71
CA ARG A 5 1.32 -10.45 -1.70
C ARG A 5 1.51 -8.99 -1.33
N SER A 6 2.05 -8.76 -0.15
CA SER A 6 2.42 -7.41 0.27
C SER A 6 3.79 -7.38 0.91
N ILE A 7 4.44 -6.25 0.78
CA ILE A 7 5.75 -5.97 1.36
C ILE A 7 5.78 -4.54 1.87
N ASN A 8 6.50 -4.29 2.95
CA ASN A 8 6.82 -2.95 3.40
C ASN A 8 8.17 -2.55 2.83
N THR A 9 8.23 -1.35 2.27
CA THR A 9 9.43 -0.76 1.69
C THR A 9 9.64 0.64 2.24
N GLN A 10 10.85 1.16 2.06
CA GLN A 10 11.15 2.54 2.38
C GLN A 10 12.12 3.11 1.34
N ALA A 11 12.00 4.39 1.10
CA ALA A 11 12.95 5.13 0.28
C ALA A 11 13.14 6.53 0.84
N ALA A 12 14.27 7.15 0.51
CA ALA A 12 14.59 8.50 0.94
C ALA A 12 15.19 9.29 -0.20
N ILE A 13 14.91 10.59 -0.23
CA ILE A 13 15.51 11.56 -1.15
C ILE A 13 16.15 12.70 -0.35
N ALA A 14 17.21 13.26 -0.91
CA ALA A 14 17.79 14.50 -0.40
C ALA A 14 17.05 15.71 -1.00
N LEU A 15 16.70 16.65 -0.15
CA LEU A 15 15.96 17.87 -0.51
C LEU A 15 16.94 19.05 -0.72
N ASN A 16 18.06 18.78 -1.39
CA ASN A 16 19.16 19.75 -1.50
C ASN A 16 18.82 20.86 -2.49
N ARG A 17 18.98 22.11 -2.06
CA ARG A 17 19.17 23.24 -2.96
C ARG A 17 20.63 23.62 -2.89
N VAL A 18 21.38 23.35 -3.95
CA VAL A 18 22.75 23.86 -4.09
C VAL A 18 22.64 25.33 -4.51
N ASN A 19 22.76 26.24 -3.56
CA ASN A 19 22.87 27.66 -3.85
C ASN A 19 24.34 28.11 -3.69
N GLY A 20 24.95 28.46 -4.81
CA GLY A 20 26.18 29.25 -4.88
C GLY A 20 27.48 28.49 -4.53
N ALA A 21 28.58 29.18 -4.74
CA ALA A 21 29.97 28.70 -4.66
C ALA A 21 30.46 28.21 -3.28
N ALA A 22 29.59 28.18 -2.25
CA ALA A 22 29.97 27.79 -0.88
C ALA A 22 29.49 26.41 -0.43
N GLY A 23 28.74 25.69 -1.26
CA GLY A 23 28.35 24.30 -0.95
C GLY A 23 27.44 24.09 0.28
N ASN A 24 26.85 25.14 0.82
CA ASN A 24 25.97 25.03 1.99
C ASN A 24 24.63 24.36 1.55
N ILE A 25 24.34 23.24 2.15
CA ILE A 25 23.06 22.54 2.02
C ILE A 25 22.02 23.37 2.82
N MET A 26 21.11 24.02 2.09
CA MET A 26 20.01 24.77 2.71
C MET A 26 18.75 23.91 2.73
N GLU A 27 17.99 24.03 3.80
CA GLU A 27 16.65 23.49 3.89
C GLU A 27 15.74 24.12 2.84
N ARG A 28 14.85 23.34 2.26
CA ARG A 28 13.81 23.84 1.38
C ARG A 28 12.45 23.24 1.72
N SER A 29 11.40 23.90 1.32
CA SER A 29 10.04 23.37 1.42
C SER A 29 9.87 22.12 0.57
N ILE A 30 9.20 21.12 1.14
CA ILE A 30 8.82 19.88 0.45
C ILE A 30 7.65 20.19 -0.48
N GLU A 31 7.82 19.85 -1.75
CA GLU A 31 6.81 20.00 -2.78
C GLU A 31 6.13 18.66 -3.09
N GLN A 32 4.98 18.71 -3.76
CA GLN A 32 4.28 17.50 -4.20
C GLN A 32 5.16 16.61 -5.10
N ALA A 33 6.03 17.21 -5.90
CA ALA A 33 6.98 16.49 -6.75
C ALA A 33 7.97 15.63 -5.95
N ASP A 34 8.39 16.08 -4.76
CA ASP A 34 9.29 15.33 -3.88
C ASP A 34 8.60 14.11 -3.30
N ILE A 35 7.33 14.28 -2.87
CA ILE A 35 6.49 13.19 -2.38
C ILE A 35 6.33 12.14 -3.48
N PHE A 36 6.01 12.56 -4.70
CA PHE A 36 5.89 11.65 -5.84
C PHE A 36 7.21 10.93 -6.13
N GLN A 37 8.34 11.64 -6.08
CA GLN A 37 9.66 11.08 -6.31
C GLN A 37 10.04 10.02 -5.26
N VAL A 38 9.84 10.29 -3.97
CA VAL A 38 10.18 9.32 -2.91
C VAL A 38 9.28 8.10 -2.96
N LEU A 39 8.00 8.24 -3.31
CA LEU A 39 7.08 7.12 -3.50
C LEU A 39 7.48 6.25 -4.70
N ASN A 40 7.86 6.85 -5.82
CA ASN A 40 8.37 6.11 -6.98
C ASN A 40 9.65 5.33 -6.65
N LEU A 41 10.55 5.92 -5.87
CA LEU A 41 11.74 5.21 -5.40
C LEU A 41 11.39 4.03 -4.47
N ALA A 42 10.38 4.18 -3.62
CA ALA A 42 9.92 3.10 -2.75
C ALA A 42 9.31 1.93 -3.53
N GLN A 43 8.81 2.18 -4.76
CA GLN A 43 8.31 1.14 -5.67
C GLN A 43 9.44 0.41 -6.43
N ALA A 44 10.64 0.98 -6.47
CA ALA A 44 11.79 0.41 -7.19
C ALA A 44 12.39 -0.82 -6.49
N VAL A 45 11.52 -1.75 -6.12
CA VAL A 45 11.90 -3.04 -5.53
C VAL A 45 12.03 -4.10 -6.62
N SER A 46 12.93 -5.04 -6.43
CA SER A 46 13.06 -6.18 -7.33
C SER A 46 11.87 -7.12 -7.15
N LEU A 47 10.88 -6.97 -8.01
CA LEU A 47 9.75 -7.90 -8.07
C LEU A 47 10.03 -9.02 -9.06
N PRO A 48 9.46 -10.23 -8.86
CA PRO A 48 9.39 -11.25 -9.90
C PRO A 48 8.71 -10.70 -11.17
N VAL A 49 9.15 -11.17 -12.34
CA VAL A 49 8.68 -10.68 -13.66
C VAL A 49 7.16 -10.86 -13.87
N ASP A 50 6.57 -11.79 -13.14
CA ASP A 50 5.14 -12.13 -13.20
C ASP A 50 4.28 -11.34 -12.20
N LYS A 51 4.82 -10.29 -11.56
CA LYS A 51 4.16 -9.51 -10.52
C LYS A 51 4.08 -8.04 -10.89
N ASP A 52 2.90 -7.46 -10.67
CA ASP A 52 2.64 -6.03 -10.78
C ASP A 52 2.30 -5.42 -9.42
N ILE A 53 2.66 -4.16 -9.23
CA ILE A 53 2.23 -3.38 -8.06
C ILE A 53 0.79 -2.96 -8.28
N LEU A 54 -0.11 -3.44 -7.43
CA LEU A 54 -1.53 -3.09 -7.44
C LEU A 54 -1.78 -1.79 -6.67
N HIS A 55 -1.15 -1.63 -5.50
CA HIS A 55 -1.25 -0.42 -4.69
C HIS A 55 0.08 -0.06 -4.06
N THR A 56 0.30 1.25 -3.96
CA THR A 56 1.39 1.89 -3.22
C THR A 56 0.76 2.75 -2.13
N ILE A 57 0.82 2.28 -0.91
CA ILE A 57 0.11 2.89 0.23
C ILE A 57 1.14 3.51 1.17
N PRO A 58 1.24 4.84 1.23
CA PRO A 58 2.09 5.49 2.21
C PRO A 58 1.63 5.15 3.63
N GLN A 59 2.56 4.75 4.48
CA GLN A 59 2.29 4.48 5.90
C GLN A 59 2.60 5.71 6.74
N GLU A 60 3.75 6.32 6.48
CA GLU A 60 4.21 7.55 7.12
C GLU A 60 5.37 8.14 6.35
N TYR A 61 5.64 9.41 6.60
CA TYR A 61 6.82 10.10 6.12
C TYR A 61 7.71 10.49 7.28
N VAL A 62 9.02 10.60 6.98
CA VAL A 62 10.02 11.12 7.92
C VAL A 62 10.70 12.31 7.28
N VAL A 63 10.71 13.45 7.96
CA VAL A 63 11.41 14.66 7.53
C VAL A 63 12.56 14.91 8.49
N ASP A 64 13.79 14.75 8.00
CA ASP A 64 15.02 14.77 8.80
C ASP A 64 14.99 13.74 9.95
N THR A 65 14.62 14.18 11.17
CA THR A 65 14.49 13.33 12.37
C THR A 65 13.05 13.25 12.89
N LEU A 66 12.10 13.92 12.22
CA LEU A 66 10.69 13.90 12.59
C LEU A 66 9.99 12.73 11.92
N GLU A 67 9.48 11.80 12.71
CA GLU A 67 8.75 10.61 12.27
C GLU A 67 7.22 10.81 12.33
N GLU A 68 6.47 9.82 11.88
CA GLU A 68 5.00 9.74 11.93
C GLU A 68 4.26 10.90 11.22
N ILE A 69 4.89 11.49 10.21
CA ILE A 69 4.29 12.56 9.44
C ILE A 69 3.31 11.98 8.43
N LYS A 70 2.03 12.40 8.49
CA LYS A 70 0.98 11.98 7.54
C LYS A 70 1.06 12.76 6.22
N ASN A 71 1.36 14.06 6.29
CA ASN A 71 1.51 14.92 5.12
C ASN A 71 2.73 15.84 5.26
N PRO A 72 3.81 15.57 4.55
CA PRO A 72 5.04 16.37 4.63
C PRO A 72 5.02 17.63 3.76
N GLN A 73 4.00 17.84 2.93
CA GLN A 73 3.93 18.97 1.99
C GLN A 73 4.01 20.31 2.72
N GLY A 74 4.90 21.19 2.25
CA GLY A 74 5.12 22.51 2.84
C GLY A 74 6.08 22.53 4.04
N MET A 75 6.47 21.39 4.61
CA MET A 75 7.47 21.33 5.67
C MET A 75 8.86 21.67 5.13
N MET A 76 9.67 22.29 5.95
CA MET A 76 11.08 22.56 5.66
C MET A 76 11.92 21.36 6.07
N GLY A 77 12.86 20.94 5.23
CA GLY A 77 13.74 19.83 5.54
C GLY A 77 14.89 19.66 4.53
N ARG A 78 15.79 18.74 4.85
CA ARG A 78 16.95 18.35 4.04
C ARG A 78 16.82 16.96 3.46
N ARG A 79 16.00 16.10 4.13
CA ARG A 79 15.76 14.72 3.74
C ARG A 79 14.29 14.39 3.93
N LEU A 80 13.71 13.77 2.91
CA LEU A 80 12.37 13.17 2.96
C LEU A 80 12.51 11.66 2.80
N GLU A 81 11.94 10.92 3.74
CA GLU A 81 11.78 9.46 3.64
C GLU A 81 10.31 9.11 3.62
N ALA A 82 9.94 8.08 2.86
CA ALA A 82 8.61 7.47 2.89
C ALA A 82 8.72 6.00 3.27
N ARG A 83 7.89 5.57 4.21
CA ARG A 83 7.63 4.16 4.52
C ARG A 83 6.32 3.78 3.84
N VAL A 84 6.34 2.70 3.08
CA VAL A 84 5.27 2.37 2.13
C VAL A 84 4.90 0.89 2.23
N HIS A 85 3.60 0.62 2.19
CA HIS A 85 3.07 -0.72 2.01
C HIS A 85 2.73 -0.93 0.53
N LEU A 86 3.43 -1.87 -0.11
CA LEU A 86 3.16 -2.27 -1.48
C LEU A 86 2.29 -3.52 -1.50
N VAL A 87 1.20 -3.46 -2.23
CA VAL A 87 0.37 -4.63 -2.54
C VAL A 87 0.66 -5.04 -3.97
N THR A 88 1.07 -6.28 -4.17
CA THR A 88 1.40 -6.85 -5.47
C THR A 88 0.48 -8.01 -5.82
N ALA A 89 0.24 -8.22 -7.10
CA ALA A 89 -0.54 -9.35 -7.59
C ALA A 89 0.11 -9.97 -8.82
N ALA A 90 -0.24 -11.22 -9.12
CA ALA A 90 0.21 -11.87 -10.36
C ALA A 90 -0.41 -11.17 -11.58
N SER A 91 0.42 -10.74 -12.53
CA SER A 91 0.00 -10.01 -13.74
C SER A 91 -1.04 -10.77 -14.54
N THR A 92 -0.87 -12.09 -14.67
CA THR A 92 -1.83 -12.96 -15.36
C THR A 92 -3.19 -12.99 -14.68
N ALA A 93 -3.24 -13.00 -13.34
CA ALA A 93 -4.51 -12.98 -12.61
C ALA A 93 -5.24 -11.63 -12.76
N ILE A 94 -4.49 -10.54 -12.74
CA ILE A 94 -5.01 -9.19 -13.01
C ILE A 94 -5.62 -9.13 -14.42
N ASN A 95 -4.84 -9.49 -15.43
CA ASN A 95 -5.25 -9.41 -16.83
C ASN A 95 -6.46 -10.29 -17.13
N ASN A 96 -6.50 -11.51 -16.60
CA ASN A 96 -7.65 -12.41 -16.77
C ASN A 96 -8.92 -11.80 -16.15
N LEU A 97 -8.82 -11.19 -14.96
CA LEU A 97 -9.97 -10.54 -14.31
C LEU A 97 -10.48 -9.37 -15.13
N ILE A 98 -9.59 -8.51 -15.62
CA ILE A 98 -9.93 -7.37 -16.49
C ILE A 98 -10.59 -7.87 -17.77
N SER A 99 -9.97 -8.84 -18.47
CA SER A 99 -10.51 -9.39 -19.72
C SER A 99 -11.92 -9.97 -19.55
N CYS A 100 -12.18 -10.72 -18.47
CA CYS A 100 -13.52 -11.25 -18.19
C CYS A 100 -14.60 -10.18 -18.09
N VAL A 101 -14.28 -9.00 -17.55
CA VAL A 101 -15.23 -7.88 -17.42
C VAL A 101 -15.38 -7.16 -18.77
N GLU A 102 -14.27 -6.92 -19.47
CA GLU A 102 -14.24 -6.20 -20.75
C GLU A 102 -14.91 -6.99 -21.88
N GLU A 103 -14.87 -8.32 -21.86
CA GLU A 103 -15.61 -9.18 -22.79
C GLU A 103 -17.13 -8.98 -22.73
N LEU A 104 -17.65 -8.45 -21.61
CA LEU A 104 -19.03 -8.07 -21.46
C LEU A 104 -19.34 -6.63 -21.95
N GLY A 105 -18.36 -5.94 -22.53
CA GLY A 105 -18.48 -4.55 -23.00
C GLY A 105 -18.42 -3.52 -21.85
N ILE A 106 -17.90 -3.89 -20.69
CA ILE A 106 -17.75 -3.01 -19.53
C ILE A 106 -16.29 -2.57 -19.43
N THR A 107 -16.04 -1.28 -19.34
CA THR A 107 -14.70 -0.71 -19.14
C THR A 107 -14.29 -0.84 -17.67
N VAL A 108 -13.07 -1.30 -17.42
CA VAL A 108 -12.47 -1.38 -16.07
C VAL A 108 -11.61 -0.15 -15.83
N ASP A 109 -12.06 0.77 -14.99
CA ASP A 109 -11.32 1.99 -14.65
C ASP A 109 -10.17 1.75 -13.66
N GLY A 110 -10.24 0.69 -12.87
CA GLY A 110 -9.19 0.36 -11.91
C GLY A 110 -9.51 -0.86 -11.07
N LEU A 111 -8.51 -1.27 -10.30
CA LEU A 111 -8.60 -2.40 -9.38
C LEU A 111 -8.36 -1.91 -7.95
N VAL A 112 -9.13 -2.42 -7.02
CA VAL A 112 -8.98 -2.13 -5.60
C VAL A 112 -8.76 -3.43 -4.83
N PHE A 113 -7.75 -3.44 -3.98
CA PHE A 113 -7.53 -4.55 -3.04
C PHE A 113 -8.67 -4.63 -2.04
N GLN A 114 -9.36 -5.75 -2.03
CA GLN A 114 -10.61 -5.94 -1.26
C GLN A 114 -10.53 -5.47 0.20
N PRO A 115 -9.51 -5.81 1.01
CA PRO A 115 -9.42 -5.36 2.39
C PRO A 115 -9.40 -3.83 2.58
N ILE A 116 -8.93 -3.07 1.57
CA ILE A 116 -8.99 -1.61 1.61
C ILE A 116 -10.43 -1.14 1.46
N ALA A 117 -11.17 -1.71 0.49
CA ALA A 117 -12.57 -1.37 0.28
C ALA A 117 -13.44 -1.75 1.48
N SER A 118 -13.19 -2.93 2.08
CA SER A 118 -13.91 -3.39 3.28
C SER A 118 -13.60 -2.53 4.50
N ALA A 119 -12.35 -2.09 4.66
CA ALA A 119 -11.97 -1.19 5.75
C ALA A 119 -12.72 0.14 5.67
N LEU A 120 -12.79 0.73 4.47
CA LEU A 120 -13.53 1.98 4.24
C LEU A 120 -15.03 1.86 4.52
N ALA A 121 -15.60 0.65 4.45
CA ALA A 121 -17.01 0.41 4.68
C ALA A 121 -17.35 0.00 6.11
N ALA A 122 -16.40 -0.58 6.85
CA ALA A 122 -16.67 -1.26 8.11
C ALA A 122 -15.93 -0.68 9.32
N LEU A 123 -14.87 0.10 9.10
CA LEU A 123 -14.04 0.65 10.17
C LEU A 123 -14.25 2.16 10.29
N GLU A 124 -14.20 2.64 11.51
CA GLU A 124 -14.18 4.06 11.81
C GLU A 124 -12.74 4.60 11.81
N ASP A 125 -12.58 5.90 11.55
CA ASP A 125 -11.24 6.54 11.53
C ASP A 125 -10.51 6.40 12.87
N ASP A 126 -11.20 6.50 13.99
CA ASP A 126 -10.65 6.35 15.33
C ASP A 126 -10.14 4.92 15.58
N GLU A 127 -10.82 3.90 15.05
CA GLU A 127 -10.37 2.50 15.15
C GLU A 127 -9.09 2.29 14.36
N MET A 128 -9.00 2.86 13.14
CA MET A 128 -7.82 2.77 12.30
C MET A 128 -6.62 3.54 12.91
N ASP A 129 -6.87 4.61 13.63
CA ASP A 129 -5.81 5.38 14.31
C ASP A 129 -5.30 4.65 15.55
N LEU A 130 -6.20 4.16 16.42
CA LEU A 130 -5.86 3.43 17.64
C LEU A 130 -5.21 2.07 17.37
N GLY A 131 -5.62 1.43 16.30
CA GLY A 131 -5.16 0.11 15.90
C GLY A 131 -6.27 -0.93 15.86
N VAL A 132 -6.51 -1.48 14.68
CA VAL A 132 -7.53 -2.49 14.42
C VAL A 132 -7.05 -3.53 13.41
N THR A 133 -7.52 -4.74 13.57
CA THR A 133 -7.30 -5.81 12.60
C THR A 133 -8.62 -6.18 11.94
N LEU A 134 -8.71 -5.94 10.64
CA LEU A 134 -9.80 -6.40 9.79
C LEU A 134 -9.53 -7.83 9.33
N VAL A 135 -10.48 -8.72 9.54
CA VAL A 135 -10.44 -10.11 9.06
C VAL A 135 -11.63 -10.35 8.15
N GLU A 136 -11.36 -10.64 6.89
CA GLU A 136 -12.38 -10.97 5.89
C GLU A 136 -12.38 -12.47 5.64
N LEU A 137 -13.41 -13.18 6.12
CA LEU A 137 -13.59 -14.61 5.86
C LEU A 137 -14.36 -14.79 4.54
N GLY A 138 -13.62 -15.02 3.46
CA GLY A 138 -14.20 -15.36 2.16
C GLY A 138 -14.45 -16.87 1.99
N SER A 139 -14.91 -17.27 0.81
CA SER A 139 -15.15 -18.68 0.48
C SER A 139 -13.86 -19.51 0.51
N ASN A 140 -12.85 -19.08 -0.23
CA ASN A 140 -11.60 -19.84 -0.43
C ASN A 140 -10.39 -19.20 0.25
N THR A 141 -10.50 -17.93 0.67
CA THR A 141 -9.39 -17.18 1.27
C THR A 141 -9.88 -16.37 2.46
N THR A 142 -9.00 -16.19 3.45
CA THR A 142 -9.16 -15.23 4.53
C THR A 142 -8.14 -14.12 4.33
N ASN A 143 -8.60 -12.87 4.23
CA ASN A 143 -7.75 -11.70 4.15
C ASN A 143 -7.63 -11.04 5.52
N ILE A 144 -6.43 -10.54 5.81
CA ILE A 144 -6.13 -9.83 7.05
C ILE A 144 -5.55 -8.47 6.66
N ALA A 145 -6.03 -7.42 7.29
CA ALA A 145 -5.48 -6.07 7.17
C ALA A 145 -5.33 -5.44 8.56
N VAL A 146 -4.15 -4.98 8.88
CA VAL A 146 -3.81 -4.38 10.17
C VAL A 146 -3.60 -2.89 9.98
N TYR A 147 -4.41 -2.09 10.64
CA TYR A 147 -4.33 -0.63 10.65
C TYR A 147 -3.80 -0.14 11.99
N HIS A 148 -3.00 0.92 11.97
CA HIS A 148 -2.53 1.66 13.12
C HIS A 148 -1.99 3.02 12.68
N GLY A 149 -2.30 4.09 13.44
CA GLY A 149 -1.95 5.46 13.06
C GLY A 149 -2.62 5.87 11.74
N SER A 150 -3.87 5.42 11.52
CA SER A 150 -4.66 5.62 10.29
C SER A 150 -4.01 5.08 9.01
N ALA A 151 -3.02 4.19 9.11
CA ALA A 151 -2.31 3.62 7.96
C ALA A 151 -2.40 2.08 7.95
N LEU A 152 -2.47 1.50 6.75
CA LEU A 152 -2.36 0.06 6.56
C LEU A 152 -0.91 -0.37 6.82
N ARG A 153 -0.66 -1.03 7.95
CA ARG A 153 0.67 -1.46 8.39
C ARG A 153 1.07 -2.81 7.84
N HIS A 154 0.09 -3.72 7.74
CA HIS A 154 0.32 -5.06 7.22
C HIS A 154 -0.93 -5.60 6.55
N SER A 155 -0.75 -6.42 5.51
CA SER A 155 -1.83 -7.21 4.94
C SER A 155 -1.34 -8.62 4.58
N ALA A 156 -2.23 -9.60 4.71
CA ALA A 156 -1.94 -10.98 4.37
C ALA A 156 -3.19 -11.66 3.79
N THR A 157 -2.96 -12.68 2.98
CA THR A 157 -4.03 -13.56 2.48
C THR A 157 -3.69 -15.00 2.82
N ILE A 158 -4.58 -15.68 3.50
CA ILE A 158 -4.48 -17.08 3.87
C ILE A 158 -5.36 -17.87 2.89
N PRO A 159 -4.88 -18.94 2.23
CA PRO A 159 -5.63 -19.73 1.27
C PRO A 159 -6.57 -20.74 1.96
N ILE A 160 -7.30 -20.30 2.96
CA ILE A 160 -8.33 -21.04 3.69
C ILE A 160 -9.51 -20.12 3.88
N GLY A 161 -10.72 -20.61 3.63
CA GLY A 161 -11.96 -19.84 3.78
C GLY A 161 -13.12 -20.73 4.25
N SER A 162 -14.32 -20.17 4.24
CA SER A 162 -15.53 -20.82 4.75
C SER A 162 -15.90 -22.11 4.01
N SER A 163 -15.45 -22.29 2.76
CA SER A 163 -15.65 -23.55 2.03
C SER A 163 -14.99 -24.76 2.69
N SER A 164 -13.85 -24.55 3.37
CA SER A 164 -13.19 -25.62 4.13
C SER A 164 -14.08 -26.11 5.27
N ILE A 165 -14.71 -25.18 6.00
CA ILE A 165 -15.64 -25.48 7.09
C ILE A 165 -16.86 -26.24 6.56
N THR A 166 -17.43 -25.76 5.43
CA THR A 166 -18.56 -26.41 4.78
C THR A 166 -18.23 -27.84 4.34
N ASN A 167 -17.05 -28.05 3.77
CA ASN A 167 -16.60 -29.38 3.34
C ASN A 167 -16.41 -30.32 4.53
N ASP A 168 -15.83 -29.83 5.64
CA ASP A 168 -15.64 -30.63 6.84
C ASP A 168 -16.98 -31.12 7.43
N ILE A 169 -17.99 -30.23 7.43
CA ILE A 169 -19.34 -30.59 7.88
C ILE A 169 -20.00 -31.59 6.91
N ALA A 170 -19.78 -31.47 5.61
CA ALA A 170 -20.38 -32.33 4.59
C ALA A 170 -19.82 -33.76 4.60
N VAL A 171 -18.63 -33.97 5.15
CA VAL A 171 -17.97 -35.29 5.22
C VAL A 171 -18.27 -36.04 6.53
N MET A 172 -18.81 -35.33 7.54
CA MET A 172 -19.28 -35.92 8.82
C MET A 172 -20.60 -36.63 8.64
#